data_0ef048d4b686ab13059217b769ed2773
#
_entry.id   0ef048d4b686ab13059217b769ed2773
#
_cell.length_a   1.000
_cell.length_b   1.000
_cell.length_c   1.000
_cell.angle_alpha   90.00
_cell.angle_beta   90.00
_cell.angle_gamma   90.00
#
_symmetry.space_group_name_H-M   'P 1'
#
loop_
_entity.id
_entity.type
_entity.pdbx_description
1 polymer ?
#
loop_
_entity_poly.entity_id
_entity_poly.type
_entity_poly.pdbx_seq_one_letter_code
_entity_poly.pdbx_strand_id
1 'polypeptide(L)'
;DLKWEQTAMLNIGLDFSVLDSRLGGRIEWYNKKTSDMLYTYPVPTPPYLYSEIMANVGDMRNTGIELSLNADAIRTKDFDWNISLNLAHNENEVTRLSNDVFTMDKILLGDVFIRGGSSSGTHVLEEGRPIGQFYGLVCNGIDENGRYIMVDKDGDGEISDPADYDYIGSAQPKLTYGITNTFRYKNFDLSFFLRGTIGNDILNATRMAYAQSGFLPGTNALDDPLTYTLSETPRFSNYYLEKGSFMRLDNLTLGYKIKALNGIRVYFTAQNLFVITKYKGLDPEVPMDSGDGLTPGVEPREFYPKARTFSVGLNLNF
;
A
#
# COMPACT_ATOMS: atom_id res chain seq x y z
N ASP A 1 -25.64 19.17 15.17
CA ASP A 1 -25.12 18.45 16.36
C ASP A 1 -24.24 17.30 15.91
N LEU A 2 -22.95 17.30 16.34
CA LEU A 2 -22.01 16.21 16.05
C LEU A 2 -22.38 14.96 16.86
N LYS A 3 -22.22 13.79 16.23
CA LYS A 3 -22.41 12.47 16.83
C LYS A 3 -21.08 11.73 16.89
N TRP A 4 -20.99 10.74 17.77
CA TRP A 4 -19.86 9.81 17.77
C TRP A 4 -19.92 8.86 16.58
N GLU A 5 -18.77 8.59 16.00
CA GLU A 5 -18.64 7.50 15.02
C GLU A 5 -19.02 6.17 15.67
N GLN A 6 -19.72 5.33 14.92
CA GLN A 6 -20.15 4.01 15.38
C GLN A 6 -19.63 2.92 14.45
N THR A 7 -19.12 1.85 15.04
CA THR A 7 -18.68 0.68 14.29
C THR A 7 -19.44 -0.56 14.76
N ALA A 8 -20.10 -1.23 13.81
CA ALA A 8 -20.67 -2.55 13.99
C ALA A 8 -19.88 -3.57 13.18
N MET A 9 -19.55 -4.72 13.77
CA MET A 9 -18.79 -5.79 13.12
C MET A 9 -19.45 -7.14 13.35
N LEU A 10 -19.63 -7.90 12.26
CA LEU A 10 -19.93 -9.32 12.28
C LEU A 10 -18.66 -10.06 11.86
N ASN A 11 -18.21 -10.99 12.68
CA ASN A 11 -17.07 -11.87 12.39
C ASN A 11 -17.51 -13.33 12.56
N ILE A 12 -17.22 -14.16 11.57
CA ILE A 12 -17.47 -15.60 11.58
C ILE A 12 -16.15 -16.30 11.33
N GLY A 13 -15.73 -17.15 12.25
CA GLY A 13 -14.45 -17.86 12.18
C GLY A 13 -14.61 -19.36 12.39
N LEU A 14 -13.72 -20.10 11.74
CA LEU A 14 -13.58 -21.54 11.91
C LEU A 14 -12.12 -21.86 12.25
N ASP A 15 -11.92 -22.38 13.44
CA ASP A 15 -10.64 -22.98 13.86
C ASP A 15 -10.66 -24.47 13.58
N PHE A 16 -9.60 -25.02 13.02
CA PHE A 16 -9.49 -26.43 12.75
C PHE A 16 -8.10 -26.97 13.04
N SER A 17 -8.05 -28.26 13.40
CA SER A 17 -6.80 -29.00 13.57
C SER A 17 -7.02 -30.43 13.06
N VAL A 18 -6.20 -30.84 12.11
CA VAL A 18 -6.32 -32.13 11.41
C VAL A 18 -4.95 -32.81 11.31
N LEU A 19 -4.93 -34.07 10.85
CA LEU A 19 -3.71 -34.86 10.65
C LEU A 19 -2.89 -34.99 11.94
N ASP A 20 -3.51 -35.36 13.05
CA ASP A 20 -2.90 -35.44 14.38
C ASP A 20 -2.22 -34.12 14.79
N SER A 21 -2.92 -33.01 14.56
CA SER A 21 -2.46 -31.63 14.82
C SER A 21 -1.25 -31.19 13.99
N ARG A 22 -0.92 -31.90 12.92
CA ARG A 22 0.16 -31.49 12.00
C ARG A 22 -0.25 -30.34 11.07
N LEU A 23 -1.55 -30.18 10.84
CA LEU A 23 -2.12 -29.06 10.11
C LEU A 23 -3.22 -28.41 10.95
N GLY A 24 -3.00 -27.19 11.36
CA GLY A 24 -3.98 -26.36 12.03
C GLY A 24 -4.16 -25.04 11.30
N GLY A 25 -5.29 -24.42 11.51
CA GLY A 25 -5.57 -23.13 10.88
C GLY A 25 -6.83 -22.49 11.37
N ARG A 26 -7.01 -21.27 10.89
CA ARG A 26 -8.17 -20.46 11.14
C ARG A 26 -8.57 -19.76 9.84
N ILE A 27 -9.86 -19.79 9.52
CA ILE A 27 -10.48 -19.04 8.43
C ILE A 27 -11.47 -18.09 9.08
N GLU A 28 -11.36 -16.81 8.78
CA GLU A 28 -12.28 -15.78 9.28
C GLU A 28 -12.87 -15.01 8.11
N TRP A 29 -14.14 -14.73 8.19
CA TRP A 29 -14.83 -13.75 7.37
C TRP A 29 -15.42 -12.67 8.26
N TYR A 30 -15.23 -11.42 7.86
CA TYR A 30 -15.78 -10.29 8.59
C TYR A 30 -16.51 -9.31 7.67
N ASN A 31 -17.49 -8.62 8.25
CA ASN A 31 -18.14 -7.45 7.68
C ASN A 31 -18.21 -6.38 8.77
N LYS A 32 -17.53 -5.28 8.54
CA LYS A 32 -17.43 -4.15 9.46
C LYS A 32 -18.06 -2.93 8.80
N LYS A 33 -19.08 -2.35 9.43
CA LYS A 33 -19.70 -1.10 9.01
C LYS A 33 -19.34 -0.01 10.01
N THR A 34 -18.75 1.10 9.53
CA THR A 34 -18.54 2.33 10.29
C THR A 34 -19.51 3.38 9.76
N SER A 35 -20.27 4.01 10.66
CA SER A 35 -21.29 5.00 10.35
C SER A 35 -21.02 6.30 11.09
N ASP A 36 -21.61 7.38 10.60
CA ASP A 36 -21.49 8.72 11.15
C ASP A 36 -20.04 9.22 11.25
N MET A 37 -19.19 8.83 10.28
CA MET A 37 -17.79 9.26 10.23
C MET A 37 -17.71 10.78 10.13
N LEU A 38 -16.79 11.35 10.89
CA LEU A 38 -16.53 12.79 10.89
C LEU A 38 -15.64 13.17 9.71
N TYR A 39 -16.07 14.16 8.96
CA TYR A 39 -15.30 14.73 7.87
C TYR A 39 -15.40 16.25 7.86
N THR A 40 -14.31 16.93 7.47
CA THR A 40 -14.28 18.38 7.30
C THR A 40 -14.73 18.72 5.88
N TYR A 41 -15.93 19.24 5.77
CA TYR A 41 -16.59 19.59 4.51
C TYR A 41 -16.24 20.99 4.05
N PRO A 42 -15.83 21.18 2.78
CA PRO A 42 -15.75 22.50 2.19
C PRO A 42 -17.17 23.06 1.96
N VAL A 43 -17.40 24.30 2.39
CA VAL A 43 -18.69 24.98 2.23
C VAL A 43 -18.49 26.36 1.58
N PRO A 44 -19.48 26.85 0.79
CA PRO A 44 -19.34 28.15 0.13
C PRO A 44 -19.36 29.31 1.14
N THR A 45 -18.48 30.26 0.93
CA THR A 45 -18.46 31.54 1.66
C THR A 45 -18.79 32.69 0.70
N PRO A 46 -19.87 33.46 0.86
CA PRO A 46 -21.03 33.23 1.75
C PRO A 46 -21.94 32.11 1.24
N PRO A 47 -22.89 31.55 2.03
CA PRO A 47 -23.43 32.13 3.26
C PRO A 47 -22.73 31.74 4.56
N TYR A 48 -21.79 30.76 4.51
CA TYR A 48 -21.07 30.34 5.70
C TYR A 48 -19.94 31.31 6.06
N LEU A 49 -19.66 31.47 7.36
CA LEU A 49 -18.57 32.33 7.85
C LEU A 49 -17.18 31.68 7.68
N TYR A 50 -17.12 30.36 7.63
CA TYR A 50 -15.92 29.57 7.44
C TYR A 50 -16.00 28.80 6.14
N SER A 51 -14.87 28.51 5.53
CA SER A 51 -14.80 27.74 4.27
C SER A 51 -14.99 26.24 4.48
N GLU A 52 -15.01 25.78 5.74
CA GLU A 52 -15.08 24.35 6.08
C GLU A 52 -15.95 24.16 7.32
N ILE A 53 -16.67 23.04 7.36
CA ILE A 53 -17.49 22.62 8.51
C ILE A 53 -17.25 21.13 8.76
N MET A 54 -17.00 20.78 10.03
CA MET A 54 -16.96 19.38 10.45
C MET A 54 -18.38 18.85 10.61
N ALA A 55 -18.67 17.72 9.97
CA ALA A 55 -19.98 17.08 10.00
C ALA A 55 -19.86 15.54 9.94
N ASN A 56 -20.89 14.84 10.43
CA ASN A 56 -21.02 13.40 10.32
C ASN A 56 -21.65 13.08 8.95
N VAL A 57 -20.84 12.72 7.98
CA VAL A 57 -21.30 12.61 6.58
C VAL A 57 -20.88 11.32 5.90
N GLY A 58 -20.03 10.51 6.52
CA GLY A 58 -19.48 9.31 5.90
C GLY A 58 -19.98 8.02 6.53
N ASP A 59 -20.29 7.04 5.70
CA ASP A 59 -20.38 5.64 6.10
C ASP A 59 -19.44 4.81 5.24
N MET A 60 -18.81 3.81 5.85
CA MET A 60 -17.89 2.91 5.16
C MET A 60 -18.16 1.46 5.55
N ARG A 61 -17.98 0.56 4.60
CA ARG A 61 -18.00 -0.88 4.82
C ARG A 61 -16.66 -1.49 4.49
N ASN A 62 -16.18 -2.39 5.36
CA ASN A 62 -15.04 -3.25 5.10
C ASN A 62 -15.51 -4.70 5.19
N THR A 63 -15.24 -5.48 4.15
CA THR A 63 -15.53 -6.92 4.10
C THR A 63 -14.26 -7.66 3.74
N GLY A 64 -13.94 -8.74 4.45
CA GLY A 64 -12.72 -9.45 4.16
C GLY A 64 -12.73 -10.90 4.59
N ILE A 65 -11.70 -11.61 4.11
CA ILE A 65 -11.41 -12.99 4.48
C ILE A 65 -9.95 -13.05 4.92
N GLU A 66 -9.73 -13.71 6.05
CA GLU A 66 -8.39 -13.97 6.59
C GLU A 66 -8.19 -15.48 6.75
N LEU A 67 -7.01 -15.95 6.38
CA LEU A 67 -6.59 -17.34 6.50
C LEU A 67 -5.25 -17.38 7.23
N SER A 68 -5.21 -18.11 8.35
CA SER A 68 -3.99 -18.46 9.05
C SER A 68 -3.82 -19.98 9.04
N LEU A 69 -2.67 -20.48 8.58
CA LEU A 69 -2.33 -21.89 8.55
C LEU A 69 -0.99 -22.13 9.25
N ASN A 70 -0.92 -23.19 10.00
CA ASN A 70 0.32 -23.73 10.58
C ASN A 70 0.42 -25.21 10.21
N ALA A 71 1.55 -25.62 9.65
CA ALA A 71 1.77 -26.98 9.23
C ALA A 71 3.15 -27.50 9.65
N ASP A 72 3.16 -28.64 10.34
CA ASP A 72 4.35 -29.48 10.50
C ASP A 72 4.54 -30.31 9.22
N ALA A 73 5.12 -29.69 8.18
CA ALA A 73 5.25 -30.29 6.86
C ALA A 73 6.09 -31.57 6.93
N ILE A 74 7.22 -31.52 7.64
CA ILE A 74 8.08 -32.69 7.91
C ILE A 74 8.44 -32.69 9.39
N ARG A 75 8.32 -33.85 10.03
CA ARG A 75 8.70 -34.07 11.44
C ARG A 75 9.36 -35.44 11.55
N THR A 76 10.68 -35.42 11.70
CA THR A 76 11.50 -36.60 11.87
C THR A 76 12.42 -36.44 13.07
N LYS A 77 13.21 -37.48 13.40
CA LYS A 77 14.18 -37.42 14.49
C LYS A 77 15.23 -36.32 14.32
N ASP A 78 15.70 -36.12 13.09
CA ASP A 78 16.84 -35.24 12.80
C ASP A 78 16.44 -34.00 11.99
N PHE A 79 15.25 -33.98 11.39
CA PHE A 79 14.79 -32.87 10.54
C PHE A 79 13.33 -32.53 10.80
N ASP A 80 13.07 -31.28 11.12
CA ASP A 80 11.73 -30.72 11.20
C ASP A 80 11.60 -29.54 10.25
N TRP A 81 10.46 -29.43 9.59
CA TRP A 81 10.06 -28.30 8.80
C TRP A 81 8.65 -27.85 9.17
N ASN A 82 8.54 -26.65 9.70
CA ASN A 82 7.27 -26.00 10.01
C ASN A 82 7.04 -24.80 9.07
N ILE A 83 5.80 -24.63 8.63
CA ILE A 83 5.34 -23.52 7.79
C ILE A 83 4.19 -22.82 8.49
N SER A 84 4.27 -21.49 8.63
CA SER A 84 3.14 -20.64 8.98
C SER A 84 2.80 -19.73 7.81
N LEU A 85 1.53 -19.69 7.41
CA LEU A 85 1.00 -18.88 6.33
C LEU A 85 -0.12 -17.99 6.86
N ASN A 86 -0.08 -16.71 6.55
CA ASN A 86 -1.17 -15.77 6.75
C ASN A 86 -1.52 -15.13 5.42
N LEU A 87 -2.80 -15.11 5.07
CA LEU A 87 -3.35 -14.43 3.90
C LEU A 87 -4.51 -13.55 4.35
N ALA A 88 -4.60 -12.34 3.81
CA ALA A 88 -5.74 -11.47 4.05
C ALA A 88 -6.17 -10.78 2.75
N HIS A 89 -7.46 -10.82 2.48
CA HIS A 89 -8.13 -10.07 1.44
C HIS A 89 -9.18 -9.17 2.09
N ASN A 90 -9.13 -7.89 1.79
CA ASN A 90 -10.08 -6.90 2.29
C ASN A 90 -10.59 -6.04 1.13
N GLU A 91 -11.88 -5.82 1.10
CA GLU A 91 -12.54 -4.84 0.24
C GLU A 91 -13.17 -3.76 1.13
N ASN A 92 -12.85 -2.51 0.85
CA ASN A 92 -13.53 -1.39 1.49
C ASN A 92 -14.40 -0.67 0.46
N GLU A 93 -15.45 -0.04 0.93
CA GLU A 93 -16.41 0.70 0.13
C GLU A 93 -16.95 1.87 0.95
N VAL A 94 -16.89 3.05 0.39
CA VAL A 94 -17.62 4.22 0.90
C VAL A 94 -19.09 4.03 0.56
N THR A 95 -19.94 3.81 1.56
CA THR A 95 -21.36 3.50 1.33
C THR A 95 -22.26 4.73 1.38
N ARG A 96 -21.74 5.85 1.93
CA ARG A 96 -22.44 7.13 1.96
C ARG A 96 -21.43 8.28 2.13
N LEU A 97 -21.63 9.36 1.37
CA LEU A 97 -20.88 10.62 1.49
C LEU A 97 -21.77 11.82 1.74
N SER A 98 -23.07 11.62 1.84
CA SER A 98 -24.06 12.67 1.94
C SER A 98 -24.91 12.51 3.20
N ASN A 99 -25.48 13.61 3.69
CA ASN A 99 -26.52 13.61 4.69
C ASN A 99 -27.66 14.56 4.26
N ASP A 100 -28.65 14.79 5.14
CA ASP A 100 -29.82 15.62 4.82
C ASP A 100 -29.49 17.09 4.52
N VAL A 101 -28.28 17.55 4.88
CA VAL A 101 -27.83 18.95 4.75
C VAL A 101 -26.75 19.10 3.67
N PHE A 102 -25.86 18.10 3.57
CA PHE A 102 -24.72 18.11 2.65
C PHE A 102 -24.84 17.00 1.63
N THR A 103 -24.89 17.35 0.36
CA THR A 103 -24.89 16.40 -0.76
C THR A 103 -23.62 16.58 -1.58
N MET A 104 -22.83 15.52 -1.68
CA MET A 104 -21.62 15.48 -2.51
C MET A 104 -21.54 14.15 -3.26
N ASP A 105 -21.38 14.22 -4.56
CA ASP A 105 -21.22 13.03 -5.40
C ASP A 105 -19.81 12.45 -5.27
N LYS A 106 -18.80 13.34 -5.24
CA LYS A 106 -17.38 12.97 -5.08
C LYS A 106 -16.56 14.09 -4.44
N ILE A 107 -15.52 13.67 -3.73
CA ILE A 107 -14.55 14.55 -3.07
C ILE A 107 -13.17 14.21 -3.62
N LEU A 108 -12.51 15.20 -4.23
CA LEU A 108 -11.11 15.06 -4.67
C LEU A 108 -10.18 15.31 -3.49
N LEU A 109 -9.21 14.45 -3.32
CA LEU A 109 -8.27 14.45 -2.20
C LEU A 109 -6.83 14.28 -2.65
N GLY A 110 -5.92 14.71 -1.81
CA GLY A 110 -4.50 14.53 -1.97
C GLY A 110 -3.90 15.38 -3.08
N ASP A 111 -2.77 15.99 -2.77
CA ASP A 111 -1.99 16.76 -3.72
C ASP A 111 -0.67 16.05 -3.98
N VAL A 112 -0.18 16.14 -5.21
CA VAL A 112 1.15 15.71 -5.54
C VAL A 112 1.98 16.89 -6.03
N PHE A 113 3.20 16.98 -5.54
CA PHE A 113 4.11 18.04 -5.99
C PHE A 113 4.53 17.79 -7.43
N ILE A 114 4.29 18.77 -8.28
CA ILE A 114 4.78 18.83 -9.66
C ILE A 114 5.71 20.02 -9.78
N ARG A 115 6.95 19.78 -10.20
CA ARG A 115 7.90 20.86 -10.41
C ARG A 115 7.51 21.67 -11.64
N GLY A 116 7.29 22.97 -11.44
CA GLY A 116 6.82 23.87 -12.52
C GLY A 116 5.34 23.77 -12.84
N GLY A 117 4.58 23.04 -12.05
CA GLY A 117 3.15 22.88 -12.18
C GLY A 117 2.43 22.74 -10.83
N SER A 118 1.12 22.56 -10.91
CA SER A 118 0.28 22.20 -9.76
C SER A 118 -0.57 21.01 -10.13
N SER A 119 -0.86 20.14 -9.16
CA SER A 119 -1.94 19.15 -9.29
C SER A 119 -2.93 19.36 -8.17
N SER A 120 -4.18 19.08 -8.44
CA SER A 120 -5.25 19.08 -7.45
C SER A 120 -5.95 17.74 -7.48
N GLY A 121 -5.92 17.06 -6.35
CA GLY A 121 -6.59 15.77 -6.19
C GLY A 121 -5.89 14.62 -6.94
N THR A 122 -5.35 13.68 -6.19
CA THR A 122 -4.80 12.44 -6.73
C THR A 122 -5.76 11.27 -6.51
N HIS A 123 -6.67 11.43 -5.56
CA HIS A 123 -7.63 10.42 -5.14
C HIS A 123 -9.05 10.96 -5.17
N VAL A 124 -9.99 10.06 -5.21
CA VAL A 124 -11.41 10.38 -5.09
C VAL A 124 -12.06 9.55 -3.98
N LEU A 125 -12.89 10.22 -3.18
CA LEU A 125 -13.92 9.56 -2.39
C LEU A 125 -15.23 9.68 -3.14
N GLU A 126 -15.90 8.56 -3.36
CA GLU A 126 -17.17 8.47 -4.07
C GLU A 126 -17.98 7.29 -3.53
N GLU A 127 -19.28 7.44 -3.43
CA GLU A 127 -20.16 6.35 -3.00
C GLU A 127 -20.04 5.15 -3.95
N GLY A 128 -19.99 3.94 -3.36
CA GLY A 128 -19.78 2.69 -4.09
C GLY A 128 -18.33 2.43 -4.51
N ARG A 129 -17.36 3.25 -4.08
CA ARG A 129 -15.95 3.11 -4.40
C ARG A 129 -15.08 2.88 -3.15
N PRO A 130 -13.91 2.23 -3.33
CA PRO A 130 -12.97 2.08 -2.23
C PRO A 130 -12.21 3.38 -1.93
N ILE A 131 -11.78 3.55 -0.68
CA ILE A 131 -10.77 4.54 -0.32
C ILE A 131 -9.45 4.18 -1.00
N GLY A 132 -8.67 5.20 -1.40
CA GLY A 132 -7.39 4.99 -2.09
C GLY A 132 -7.54 4.73 -3.60
N GLN A 133 -8.69 5.10 -4.15
CA GLN A 133 -8.93 5.09 -5.60
C GLN A 133 -8.22 6.28 -6.24
N PHE A 134 -7.21 6.02 -7.08
CA PHE A 134 -6.57 7.06 -7.90
C PHE A 134 -7.52 7.55 -8.98
N TYR A 135 -7.63 8.87 -9.09
CA TYR A 135 -8.51 9.55 -10.05
C TYR A 135 -7.76 10.69 -10.71
N GLY A 136 -7.53 10.60 -12.00
CA GLY A 136 -6.66 11.53 -12.73
C GLY A 136 -6.72 11.34 -14.25
N LEU A 137 -5.85 12.03 -14.95
CA LEU A 137 -5.78 11.96 -16.41
C LEU A 137 -5.40 10.57 -16.91
N VAL A 138 -5.96 10.18 -18.05
CA VAL A 138 -5.56 8.97 -18.77
C VAL A 138 -4.56 9.35 -19.85
N CYS A 139 -3.35 8.81 -19.73
CA CYS A 139 -2.27 9.03 -20.69
C CYS A 139 -1.95 7.73 -21.44
N ASN A 140 -1.98 7.77 -22.76
CA ASN A 140 -1.67 6.66 -23.66
C ASN A 140 -0.18 6.58 -24.04
N GLY A 141 0.66 7.46 -23.45
CA GLY A 141 2.10 7.48 -23.69
C GLY A 141 2.63 8.88 -23.99
N ILE A 142 3.84 8.92 -24.53
CA ILE A 142 4.51 10.16 -24.97
C ILE A 142 4.80 10.03 -26.46
N ASP A 143 4.53 11.07 -27.21
CA ASP A 143 4.78 11.14 -28.64
C ASP A 143 6.30 11.34 -28.95
N GLU A 144 6.66 11.33 -30.23
CA GLU A 144 8.02 11.54 -30.71
C GLU A 144 8.59 12.95 -30.41
N ASN A 145 7.72 13.91 -30.10
CA ASN A 145 8.09 15.27 -29.71
C ASN A 145 8.20 15.46 -28.20
N GLY A 146 8.00 14.39 -27.41
CA GLY A 146 8.06 14.41 -25.95
C GLY A 146 6.81 14.97 -25.29
N ARG A 147 5.64 14.91 -25.94
CA ARG A 147 4.36 15.39 -25.42
C ARG A 147 3.48 14.25 -24.98
N TYR A 148 2.68 14.46 -23.95
CA TYR A 148 1.70 13.47 -23.51
C TYR A 148 0.58 13.26 -24.52
N ILE A 149 0.22 12.01 -24.76
CA ILE A 149 -0.97 11.61 -25.53
C ILE A 149 -2.09 11.40 -24.51
N MET A 150 -2.73 12.50 -24.08
CA MET A 150 -3.81 12.46 -23.12
C MET A 150 -5.14 12.14 -23.79
N VAL A 151 -6.05 11.55 -23.01
CA VAL A 151 -7.43 11.28 -23.45
C VAL A 151 -8.31 12.45 -23.02
N ASP A 152 -8.95 13.07 -23.99
CA ASP A 152 -10.04 14.04 -23.82
C ASP A 152 -11.29 13.21 -23.48
N LYS A 153 -11.72 13.25 -22.23
CA LYS A 153 -12.80 12.39 -21.76
C LYS A 153 -14.18 13.01 -21.94
N ASP A 154 -14.30 14.31 -21.77
CA ASP A 154 -15.56 15.03 -21.95
C ASP A 154 -15.81 15.44 -23.41
N GLY A 155 -14.78 15.41 -24.28
CA GLY A 155 -14.87 15.63 -25.71
C GLY A 155 -14.96 17.10 -26.09
N ASP A 156 -14.48 18.00 -25.26
CA ASP A 156 -14.52 19.45 -25.50
C ASP A 156 -13.36 19.96 -26.38
N GLY A 157 -12.33 19.10 -26.61
CA GLY A 157 -11.14 19.39 -27.43
C GLY A 157 -9.98 19.98 -26.64
N GLU A 158 -10.12 20.14 -25.33
CA GLU A 158 -9.07 20.61 -24.41
C GLU A 158 -8.82 19.57 -23.33
N ILE A 159 -7.58 19.45 -22.84
CA ILE A 159 -7.26 18.56 -21.73
C ILE A 159 -7.21 19.38 -20.44
N SER A 160 -8.20 19.22 -19.59
CA SER A 160 -8.37 20.00 -18.37
C SER A 160 -8.55 19.14 -17.11
N ASP A 161 -8.02 19.64 -15.98
CA ASP A 161 -8.15 19.03 -14.66
C ASP A 161 -9.32 19.71 -13.91
N PRO A 162 -10.27 19.02 -13.32
CA PRO A 162 -10.47 17.56 -13.29
C PRO A 162 -11.51 17.04 -14.30
N ALA A 163 -11.89 17.80 -15.34
CA ALA A 163 -12.96 17.44 -16.26
C ALA A 163 -12.65 16.11 -17.01
N ASP A 164 -11.36 15.92 -17.38
CA ASP A 164 -10.90 14.72 -18.08
C ASP A 164 -10.41 13.60 -17.17
N TYR A 165 -10.67 13.68 -15.88
CA TYR A 165 -10.23 12.64 -14.94
C TYR A 165 -11.04 11.35 -15.09
N ASP A 166 -10.36 10.23 -14.90
CA ASP A 166 -10.95 8.89 -14.81
C ASP A 166 -10.30 8.07 -13.68
N TYR A 167 -10.87 6.90 -13.39
CA TYR A 167 -10.32 5.96 -12.44
C TYR A 167 -9.09 5.28 -13.04
N ILE A 168 -7.91 5.62 -12.56
CA ILE A 168 -6.64 5.21 -13.16
C ILE A 168 -5.91 4.12 -12.38
N GLY A 169 -6.32 3.81 -11.16
CA GLY A 169 -5.72 2.77 -10.34
C GLY A 169 -6.25 2.75 -8.91
N SER A 170 -5.74 1.83 -8.09
CA SER A 170 -6.09 1.71 -6.68
C SER A 170 -4.86 1.43 -5.84
N ALA A 171 -4.70 2.15 -4.73
CA ALA A 171 -3.64 1.92 -3.76
C ALA A 171 -3.91 0.70 -2.86
N GLN A 172 -5.15 0.21 -2.82
CA GLN A 172 -5.53 -0.91 -1.96
C GLN A 172 -5.03 -2.25 -2.53
N PRO A 173 -4.27 -3.04 -1.75
CA PRO A 173 -3.87 -4.37 -2.19
C PRO A 173 -5.07 -5.32 -2.21
N LYS A 174 -5.14 -6.17 -3.24
CA LYS A 174 -6.13 -7.25 -3.32
C LYS A 174 -5.80 -8.41 -2.39
N LEU A 175 -4.53 -8.60 -2.07
CA LEU A 175 -4.07 -9.66 -1.18
C LEU A 175 -2.82 -9.18 -0.43
N THR A 176 -2.80 -9.42 0.87
CA THR A 176 -1.61 -9.35 1.71
C THR A 176 -1.24 -10.75 2.18
N TYR A 177 0.06 -11.04 2.27
CA TYR A 177 0.51 -12.36 2.69
C TYR A 177 1.78 -12.32 3.52
N GLY A 178 1.91 -13.31 4.41
CA GLY A 178 3.10 -13.57 5.19
C GLY A 178 3.35 -15.07 5.30
N ILE A 179 4.58 -15.50 5.04
CA ILE A 179 4.99 -16.91 5.06
C ILE A 179 6.25 -17.04 5.91
N THR A 180 6.13 -17.72 7.05
CA THR A 180 7.28 -18.09 7.88
C THR A 180 7.64 -19.55 7.62
N ASN A 181 8.89 -19.82 7.33
CA ASN A 181 9.44 -21.16 7.26
C ASN A 181 10.46 -21.35 8.39
N THR A 182 10.34 -22.44 9.10
CA THR A 182 11.28 -22.83 10.16
C THR A 182 11.76 -24.24 9.91
N PHE A 183 13.07 -24.40 9.83
CA PHE A 183 13.75 -25.66 9.62
C PHE A 183 14.65 -25.95 10.81
N ARG A 184 14.66 -27.18 11.23
CA ARG A 184 15.64 -27.68 12.19
C ARG A 184 16.26 -28.96 11.62
N TYR A 185 17.56 -28.96 11.50
CA TYR A 185 18.33 -30.13 11.07
C TYR A 185 19.46 -30.38 12.08
N LYS A 186 19.30 -31.40 12.94
CA LYS A 186 20.24 -31.73 14.01
C LYS A 186 20.50 -30.51 14.92
N ASN A 187 21.65 -29.88 14.78
CA ASN A 187 22.07 -28.71 15.56
C ASN A 187 21.87 -27.38 14.85
N PHE A 188 21.49 -27.41 13.56
CA PHE A 188 21.19 -26.22 12.79
C PHE A 188 19.70 -25.87 12.90
N ASP A 189 19.43 -24.59 12.98
CA ASP A 189 18.11 -24.02 12.80
C ASP A 189 18.15 -22.89 11.76
N LEU A 190 17.17 -22.87 10.89
CA LEU A 190 16.97 -21.81 9.89
C LEU A 190 15.53 -21.34 9.98
N SER A 191 15.32 -20.06 10.10
CA SER A 191 14.00 -19.44 9.99
C SER A 191 14.06 -18.27 9.04
N PHE A 192 13.03 -18.13 8.18
CA PHE A 192 12.89 -16.95 7.37
C PHE A 192 11.42 -16.56 7.19
N PHE A 193 11.20 -15.26 7.04
CA PHE A 193 9.90 -14.66 6.85
C PHE A 193 9.84 -13.91 5.52
N LEU A 194 8.93 -14.35 4.67
CA LEU A 194 8.57 -13.71 3.41
C LEU A 194 7.21 -13.02 3.59
N ARG A 195 7.10 -11.79 3.13
CA ARG A 195 5.82 -11.07 3.12
C ARG A 195 5.67 -10.20 1.88
N GLY A 196 4.46 -9.80 1.60
CA GLY A 196 4.19 -8.92 0.46
C GLY A 196 2.74 -8.58 0.27
N THR A 197 2.50 -7.79 -0.78
CA THR A 197 1.18 -7.40 -1.25
C THR A 197 1.04 -7.70 -2.73
N ILE A 198 -0.20 -7.88 -3.18
CA ILE A 198 -0.52 -8.12 -4.58
C ILE A 198 -1.70 -7.23 -4.96
N GLY A 199 -1.58 -6.57 -6.13
CA GLY A 199 -2.70 -5.94 -6.82
C GLY A 199 -2.97 -4.47 -6.47
N ASN A 200 -2.04 -3.82 -5.77
CA ASN A 200 -2.05 -2.36 -5.54
C ASN A 200 -1.24 -1.61 -6.60
N ASP A 201 -1.57 -0.35 -6.78
CA ASP A 201 -0.82 0.62 -7.56
C ASP A 201 -0.16 1.65 -6.63
N ILE A 202 0.96 2.23 -7.07
CA ILE A 202 1.72 3.26 -6.36
C ILE A 202 1.95 4.42 -7.32
N LEU A 203 1.68 5.64 -6.87
CA LEU A 203 2.09 6.85 -7.55
C LEU A 203 3.57 7.11 -7.28
N ASN A 204 4.40 6.99 -8.32
CA ASN A 204 5.82 7.31 -8.27
C ASN A 204 6.01 8.83 -8.37
N ALA A 205 5.79 9.52 -7.26
CA ALA A 205 5.87 10.98 -7.19
C ALA A 205 7.30 11.50 -7.33
N THR A 206 8.29 10.69 -6.94
CA THR A 206 9.71 11.00 -7.15
C THR A 206 10.03 11.06 -8.63
N ARG A 207 9.59 10.07 -9.40
CA ARG A 207 9.76 10.04 -10.86
C ARG A 207 9.05 11.22 -11.52
N MET A 208 7.82 11.52 -11.10
CA MET A 208 7.06 12.65 -11.63
C MET A 208 7.74 13.99 -11.35
N ALA A 209 8.33 14.15 -10.14
CA ALA A 209 8.97 15.41 -9.75
C ALA A 209 10.36 15.63 -10.36
N TYR A 210 11.14 14.55 -10.59
CA TYR A 210 12.57 14.66 -10.89
C TYR A 210 12.99 14.05 -12.23
N ALA A 211 12.13 13.34 -12.96
CA ALA A 211 12.45 12.84 -14.30
C ALA A 211 12.19 13.90 -15.38
N GLN A 212 12.87 15.04 -15.27
CA GLN A 212 12.73 16.16 -16.21
C GLN A 212 14.05 16.96 -16.29
N SER A 213 14.46 17.33 -17.52
CA SER A 213 15.69 18.10 -17.78
C SER A 213 15.51 19.61 -17.62
N GLY A 214 14.27 20.13 -17.63
CA GLY A 214 14.01 21.56 -17.68
C GLY A 214 14.52 22.38 -16.48
N PHE A 215 14.95 21.72 -15.40
CA PHE A 215 15.49 22.37 -14.21
C PHE A 215 17.02 22.22 -14.05
N LEU A 216 17.67 21.58 -15.03
CA LEU A 216 19.14 21.51 -15.07
C LEU A 216 19.72 22.88 -15.49
N PRO A 217 20.90 23.28 -14.94
CA PRO A 217 21.70 22.61 -13.94
C PRO A 217 21.36 22.98 -12.49
N GLY A 218 20.28 23.72 -12.26
CA GLY A 218 19.90 24.23 -10.94
C GLY A 218 19.55 23.14 -9.91
N THR A 219 19.10 21.98 -10.38
CA THR A 219 18.83 20.80 -9.54
C THR A 219 19.18 19.52 -10.31
N ASN A 220 19.45 18.44 -9.57
CA ASN A 220 19.62 17.12 -10.18
C ASN A 220 18.33 16.59 -10.77
N ALA A 221 18.45 15.74 -11.78
CA ALA A 221 17.37 14.95 -12.35
C ALA A 221 17.65 13.46 -12.15
N LEU A 222 16.59 12.64 -12.24
CA LEU A 222 16.74 11.19 -12.24
C LEU A 222 17.35 10.71 -13.56
N ASP A 223 18.12 9.65 -13.50
CA ASP A 223 18.56 8.90 -14.69
C ASP A 223 17.40 8.01 -15.16
N ASP A 224 16.41 8.63 -15.79
CA ASP A 224 15.20 8.02 -16.33
C ASP A 224 15.06 8.48 -17.79
N PRO A 225 14.62 7.61 -18.72
CA PRO A 225 14.38 8.00 -20.11
C PRO A 225 13.51 9.26 -20.26
N LEU A 226 12.53 9.47 -19.38
CA LEU A 226 11.70 10.67 -19.36
C LEU A 226 12.49 11.96 -19.21
N THR A 227 13.56 11.95 -18.43
CA THR A 227 14.40 13.12 -18.23
C THR A 227 14.92 13.70 -19.54
N TYR A 228 15.14 12.83 -20.53
CA TYR A 228 15.71 13.20 -21.82
C TYR A 228 14.67 13.35 -22.94
N THR A 229 13.45 12.84 -22.73
CA THR A 229 12.42 12.80 -23.78
C THR A 229 11.22 13.70 -23.50
N LEU A 230 10.89 13.97 -22.24
CA LEU A 230 9.73 14.78 -21.90
C LEU A 230 10.00 16.26 -22.16
N SER A 231 9.18 16.89 -23.01
CA SER A 231 9.26 18.31 -23.36
C SER A 231 8.23 19.18 -22.62
N GLU A 232 7.31 18.57 -21.87
CA GLU A 232 6.23 19.24 -21.15
C GLU A 232 6.38 19.13 -19.64
N THR A 233 5.70 20.01 -18.90
CA THR A 233 5.56 19.88 -17.46
C THR A 233 4.81 18.59 -17.13
N PRO A 234 5.28 17.77 -16.18
CA PRO A 234 4.57 16.57 -15.77
C PRO A 234 3.15 16.86 -15.34
N ARG A 235 2.23 15.99 -15.76
CA ARG A 235 0.82 16.02 -15.34
C ARG A 235 0.47 14.72 -14.64
N PHE A 236 -0.28 14.81 -13.55
CA PHE A 236 -0.74 13.64 -12.83
C PHE A 236 -1.63 12.77 -13.72
N SER A 237 -1.25 11.51 -13.90
CA SER A 237 -1.92 10.56 -14.79
C SER A 237 -1.51 9.12 -14.46
N ASN A 238 -2.19 8.15 -15.09
CA ASN A 238 -1.80 6.74 -15.02
C ASN A 238 -0.36 6.46 -15.50
N TYR A 239 0.28 7.40 -16.21
CA TYR A 239 1.66 7.27 -16.67
C TYR A 239 2.67 7.15 -15.52
N TYR A 240 2.37 7.74 -14.38
CA TYR A 240 3.19 7.70 -13.17
C TYR A 240 2.71 6.68 -12.13
N LEU A 241 1.61 5.97 -12.42
CA LEU A 241 1.17 4.85 -11.60
C LEU A 241 1.92 3.59 -11.99
N GLU A 242 2.51 2.94 -11.01
CA GLU A 242 3.27 1.71 -11.17
C GLU A 242 2.66 0.59 -10.32
N LYS A 243 2.89 -0.66 -10.74
CA LYS A 243 2.42 -1.83 -9.97
C LYS A 243 3.20 -1.96 -8.67
N GLY A 244 2.52 -1.83 -7.54
CA GLY A 244 3.09 -1.85 -6.19
C GLY A 244 3.24 -3.25 -5.60
N SER A 245 2.86 -4.31 -6.32
CA SER A 245 3.01 -5.68 -5.82
C SER A 245 4.47 -6.02 -5.52
N PHE A 246 4.72 -6.65 -4.38
CA PHE A 246 6.07 -7.04 -4.00
C PHE A 246 6.10 -8.32 -3.16
N MET A 247 7.28 -8.95 -3.10
CA MET A 247 7.67 -9.97 -2.14
C MET A 247 8.99 -9.56 -1.50
N ARG A 248 9.04 -9.53 -0.17
CA ARG A 248 10.23 -9.16 0.61
C ARG A 248 10.66 -10.33 1.49
N LEU A 249 11.96 -10.65 1.47
CA LEU A 249 12.57 -11.45 2.54
C LEU A 249 12.91 -10.49 3.70
N ASP A 250 11.97 -10.43 4.64
CA ASP A 250 11.99 -9.46 5.72
C ASP A 250 12.96 -9.83 6.82
N ASN A 251 13.01 -11.11 7.16
CA ASN A 251 13.90 -11.64 8.17
C ASN A 251 14.43 -13.02 7.77
N LEU A 252 15.70 -13.28 8.06
CA LEU A 252 16.33 -14.59 7.95
C LEU A 252 17.25 -14.78 9.18
N THR A 253 17.12 -15.91 9.86
CA THR A 253 18.00 -16.30 10.96
C THR A 253 18.53 -17.70 10.74
N LEU A 254 19.84 -17.84 10.77
CA LEU A 254 20.55 -19.13 10.74
C LEU A 254 21.27 -19.33 12.07
N GLY A 255 20.95 -20.39 12.79
CA GLY A 255 21.53 -20.73 14.08
C GLY A 255 22.25 -22.07 14.06
N TYR A 256 23.27 -22.20 14.92
CA TYR A 256 23.97 -23.43 15.18
C TYR A 256 24.20 -23.62 16.67
N LYS A 257 23.75 -24.76 17.22
CA LYS A 257 23.92 -25.15 18.61
C LYS A 257 25.19 -26.00 18.80
N ILE A 258 26.17 -25.46 19.51
CA ILE A 258 27.47 -26.13 19.81
C ILE A 258 27.28 -27.01 21.01
N LYS A 259 27.17 -28.34 20.82
CA LYS A 259 26.93 -29.29 21.89
C LYS A 259 28.06 -29.32 22.91
N ALA A 260 29.32 -29.18 22.46
CA ALA A 260 30.52 -29.26 23.32
C ALA A 260 30.61 -28.10 24.35
N LEU A 261 29.85 -27.03 24.16
CA LEU A 261 29.89 -25.82 25.00
C LEU A 261 28.55 -25.63 25.74
N ASN A 262 28.05 -26.64 26.41
CA ASN A 262 26.78 -26.61 27.15
C ASN A 262 25.58 -26.10 26.36
N GLY A 263 25.63 -26.31 25.00
CA GLY A 263 24.54 -25.89 24.12
C GLY A 263 24.51 -24.41 23.80
N ILE A 264 25.63 -23.69 23.82
CA ILE A 264 25.75 -22.34 23.29
C ILE A 264 25.25 -22.34 21.86
N ARG A 265 24.36 -21.40 21.55
CA ARG A 265 23.87 -21.18 20.18
C ARG A 265 24.48 -19.92 19.61
N VAL A 266 25.21 -20.04 18.49
CA VAL A 266 25.67 -18.94 17.65
C VAL A 266 24.61 -18.73 16.56
N TYR A 267 24.27 -17.50 16.25
CA TYR A 267 23.35 -17.23 15.18
C TYR A 267 23.73 -15.99 14.35
N PHE A 268 23.32 -16.03 13.09
CA PHE A 268 23.40 -14.93 12.16
C PHE A 268 21.98 -14.52 11.77
N THR A 269 21.70 -13.22 11.76
CA THR A 269 20.41 -12.65 11.33
C THR A 269 20.63 -11.63 10.23
N ALA A 270 19.80 -11.70 9.22
CA ALA A 270 19.72 -10.69 8.16
C ALA A 270 18.28 -10.15 8.09
N GLN A 271 18.14 -8.83 8.00
CA GLN A 271 16.86 -8.15 7.86
C GLN A 271 16.81 -7.40 6.54
N ASN A 272 15.62 -7.35 5.93
CA ASN A 272 15.37 -6.67 4.66
C ASN A 272 16.37 -7.09 3.57
N LEU A 273 16.59 -8.40 3.42
CA LEU A 273 17.68 -8.94 2.60
C LEU A 273 17.50 -8.64 1.11
N PHE A 274 16.27 -8.80 0.61
CA PHE A 274 15.89 -8.42 -0.75
C PHE A 274 14.39 -8.16 -0.85
N VAL A 275 14.03 -7.42 -1.91
CA VAL A 275 12.66 -7.22 -2.36
C VAL A 275 12.59 -7.56 -3.85
N ILE A 276 11.52 -8.28 -4.23
CA ILE A 276 11.19 -8.58 -5.62
C ILE A 276 9.94 -7.79 -5.96
N THR A 277 10.03 -6.88 -6.91
CA THR A 277 8.95 -6.00 -7.33
C THR A 277 9.14 -5.53 -8.78
N LYS A 278 8.08 -5.04 -9.40
CA LYS A 278 8.12 -4.30 -10.67
C LYS A 278 8.10 -2.78 -10.47
N TYR A 279 7.91 -2.34 -9.24
CA TYR A 279 7.95 -0.94 -8.89
C TYR A 279 9.37 -0.38 -9.09
N LYS A 280 9.49 0.77 -9.74
CA LYS A 280 10.77 1.39 -10.10
C LYS A 280 11.23 2.48 -9.12
N GLY A 281 10.36 2.87 -8.19
CA GLY A 281 10.70 3.81 -7.13
C GLY A 281 11.60 3.18 -6.05
N LEU A 282 11.82 3.90 -4.96
CA LEU A 282 12.80 3.54 -3.94
C LEU A 282 12.44 2.27 -3.15
N ASP A 283 11.17 2.12 -2.78
CA ASP A 283 10.65 0.95 -2.04
C ASP A 283 9.16 0.81 -2.32
N PRO A 284 8.65 -0.39 -2.69
CA PRO A 284 7.22 -0.60 -2.96
C PRO A 284 6.34 -0.52 -1.70
N GLU A 285 6.94 -0.52 -0.52
CA GLU A 285 6.22 -0.39 0.74
C GLU A 285 6.17 1.07 1.16
N VAL A 286 5.49 1.87 0.33
CA VAL A 286 5.23 3.27 0.64
C VAL A 286 4.28 3.39 1.83
N PRO A 287 4.39 4.45 2.63
CA PRO A 287 3.45 4.69 3.70
C PRO A 287 2.00 4.66 3.19
N MET A 288 1.18 3.84 3.85
CA MET A 288 -0.27 3.81 3.57
C MET A 288 -0.99 4.99 4.22
N ASP A 289 -0.28 5.72 5.07
CA ASP A 289 -0.82 6.81 5.88
C ASP A 289 -0.28 8.14 5.37
N SER A 290 -1.15 8.91 4.77
CA SER A 290 -0.93 10.33 4.41
C SER A 290 -1.32 11.28 5.55
N GLY A 291 -1.51 10.77 6.77
CA GLY A 291 -1.94 11.50 7.96
C GLY A 291 -3.44 11.35 8.24
N ASP A 292 -4.26 11.22 7.21
CA ASP A 292 -5.71 10.99 7.31
C ASP A 292 -6.14 9.59 6.82
N GLY A 293 -5.21 8.81 6.25
CA GLY A 293 -5.48 7.48 5.70
C GLY A 293 -6.31 7.46 4.42
N LEU A 294 -6.66 8.61 3.86
CA LEU A 294 -7.57 8.74 2.73
C LEU A 294 -6.85 8.73 1.37
N THR A 295 -5.55 9.08 1.37
CA THR A 295 -4.72 9.19 0.16
C THR A 295 -3.50 8.26 0.17
N PRO A 296 -3.69 6.93 0.36
CA PRO A 296 -2.59 5.97 0.41
C PRO A 296 -1.91 5.78 -0.95
N GLY A 297 -0.72 5.17 -0.94
CA GLY A 297 -0.04 4.73 -2.17
C GLY A 297 0.66 5.83 -2.95
N VAL A 298 0.86 7.01 -2.37
CA VAL A 298 1.70 8.07 -2.94
C VAL A 298 3.09 7.97 -2.35
N GLU A 299 4.12 7.80 -3.20
CA GLU A 299 5.51 7.78 -2.73
C GLU A 299 5.91 9.17 -2.22
N PRO A 300 6.30 9.31 -0.93
CA PRO A 300 6.84 10.57 -0.45
C PRO A 300 8.21 10.81 -1.08
N ARG A 301 8.46 12.02 -1.61
CA ARG A 301 9.73 12.39 -2.27
C ARG A 301 10.96 12.31 -1.37
N GLU A 302 10.75 12.40 -0.07
CA GLU A 302 11.80 12.37 0.95
C GLU A 302 11.90 10.99 1.61
N PHE A 303 11.36 9.97 0.98
CA PHE A 303 11.34 8.61 1.50
C PHE A 303 12.74 7.99 1.42
N TYR A 304 13.25 7.53 2.57
CA TYR A 304 14.51 6.78 2.62
C TYR A 304 14.21 5.27 2.59
N PRO A 305 14.81 4.50 1.67
CA PRO A 305 14.57 3.06 1.57
C PRO A 305 15.05 2.34 2.83
N LYS A 306 14.39 1.22 3.15
CA LYS A 306 14.73 0.39 4.32
C LYS A 306 16.14 -0.16 4.21
N ALA A 307 16.93 0.00 5.28
CA ALA A 307 18.29 -0.52 5.35
C ALA A 307 18.30 -2.06 5.46
N ARG A 308 19.32 -2.67 4.85
CA ARG A 308 19.68 -4.07 5.14
C ARG A 308 20.48 -4.12 6.42
N THR A 309 20.12 -5.01 7.34
CA THR A 309 20.82 -5.16 8.61
C THR A 309 21.33 -6.58 8.76
N PHE A 310 22.58 -6.73 9.18
CA PHE A 310 23.20 -8.00 9.46
C PHE A 310 23.69 -8.02 10.92
N SER A 311 23.40 -9.09 11.64
CA SER A 311 23.79 -9.24 13.03
C SER A 311 24.31 -10.65 13.31
N VAL A 312 25.27 -10.75 14.22
CA VAL A 312 25.75 -12.01 14.77
C VAL A 312 25.51 -11.98 16.27
N GLY A 313 25.00 -13.07 16.83
CA GLY A 313 24.69 -13.15 18.25
C GLY A 313 25.02 -14.51 18.86
N LEU A 314 25.07 -14.53 20.19
CA LEU A 314 25.30 -15.70 21.03
C LEU A 314 24.17 -15.81 22.04
N ASN A 315 23.60 -17.02 22.16
CA ASN A 315 22.72 -17.38 23.28
C ASN A 315 23.47 -18.30 24.22
N LEU A 316 23.62 -17.89 25.47
CA LEU A 316 24.27 -18.63 26.53
C LEU A 316 23.20 -19.11 27.52
N ASN A 317 23.13 -20.42 27.77
CA ASN A 317 22.29 -21.00 28.82
C ASN A 317 23.19 -21.36 30.00
N PHE A 318 22.94 -20.74 31.14
CA PHE A 318 23.68 -20.98 32.40
C PHE A 318 22.92 -21.96 33.30
#